data_811090187acd95438a88e228cfb21b19
#
_entry.id   811090187acd95438a88e228cfb21b19
#
_cell.length_a   1.000
_cell.length_b   1.000
_cell.length_c   1.000
_cell.angle_alpha   90.00
_cell.angle_beta   90.00
_cell.angle_gamma   90.00
#
_symmetry.space_group_name_H-M   'P 1'
#
loop_
_entity.id
_entity.type
_entity.pdbx_description
1 polymer ?
#
loop_
_entity_poly.entity_id
_entity_poly.type
_entity_poly.pdbx_seq_one_letter_code
_entity_poly.pdbx_strand_id
1 'polypeptide(L)'
;MLRRTLVAITVLIAMNISLYTITVWIPTIFVNSGIDVDKSILMTAVIMIGAPVGIFIAALIIDHFPRRLFGSTLLIIIAVLGYIYSIQTTEWAILIYGLVMIFFLYMYVCFASAVYIPELWPTHLRLRGSGFVNAVGRIVAVFTPYGVAALLTHYGSITVFIVLGVGDAANLLI
;
A
#
# COMPACT_ATOMS: atom_id res chain seq x y z
N MET A 1 2.52 13.57 23.20
CA MET A 1 1.83 12.32 22.83
C MET A 1 0.89 12.53 21.63
N LEU A 2 0.03 13.54 21.63
CA LEU A 2 -0.93 13.81 20.55
C LEU A 2 -0.30 13.86 19.15
N ARG A 3 0.82 14.57 18.96
CA ARG A 3 1.52 14.65 17.66
C ARG A 3 1.97 13.27 17.15
N ARG A 4 2.48 12.41 18.05
CA ARG A 4 2.90 11.04 17.66
C ARG A 4 1.72 10.17 17.24
N THR A 5 0.58 10.30 17.93
CA THR A 5 -0.66 9.61 17.60
C THR A 5 -1.19 10.07 16.23
N LEU A 6 -1.22 11.38 15.97
CA LEU A 6 -1.66 11.91 14.69
C LEU A 6 -0.79 11.42 13.53
N VAL A 7 0.54 11.46 13.68
CA VAL A 7 1.48 10.92 12.68
C VAL A 7 1.23 9.44 12.44
N ALA A 8 1.09 8.63 13.50
CA ALA A 8 0.82 7.21 13.38
C ALA A 8 -0.50 6.91 12.66
N ILE A 9 -1.56 7.68 12.97
CA ILE A 9 -2.87 7.55 12.31
C ILE A 9 -2.75 7.88 10.83
N THR A 10 -2.11 8.99 10.46
CA THR A 10 -1.95 9.42 9.07
C THR A 10 -1.19 8.39 8.24
N VAL A 11 -0.07 7.88 8.77
CA VAL A 11 0.75 6.83 8.11
C VAL A 11 -0.06 5.56 7.90
N LEU A 12 -0.81 5.09 8.92
CA LEU A 12 -1.64 3.88 8.79
C LEU A 12 -2.82 4.07 7.84
N ILE A 13 -3.45 5.23 7.85
CA ILE A 13 -4.54 5.54 6.91
C ILE A 13 -4.03 5.47 5.48
N ALA A 14 -2.93 6.16 5.15
CA ALA A 14 -2.36 6.12 3.81
C ALA A 14 -1.94 4.71 3.41
N MET A 15 -1.24 3.99 4.29
CA MET A 15 -0.87 2.58 4.05
C MET A 15 -2.09 1.71 3.74
N ASN A 16 -3.18 1.83 4.53
CA ASN A 16 -4.38 1.03 4.30
C ASN A 16 -5.09 1.42 3.00
N ILE A 17 -5.19 2.72 2.69
CA ILE A 17 -5.77 3.19 1.44
C ILE A 17 -5.00 2.60 0.25
N SER A 18 -3.67 2.73 0.24
CA SER A 18 -2.82 2.18 -0.83
C SER A 18 -2.95 0.67 -0.95
N LEU A 19 -2.88 -0.05 0.18
CA LEU A 19 -3.00 -1.51 0.22
C LEU A 19 -4.34 -1.99 -0.36
N TYR A 20 -5.45 -1.48 0.17
CA TYR A 20 -6.77 -1.95 -0.22
C TYR A 20 -7.15 -1.50 -1.62
N THR A 21 -6.76 -0.30 -2.04
CA THR A 21 -6.97 0.15 -3.42
C THR A 21 -6.28 -0.79 -4.40
N ILE A 22 -5.00 -1.04 -4.23
CA ILE A 22 -4.23 -1.89 -5.15
C ILE A 22 -4.78 -3.32 -5.12
N THR A 23 -4.95 -3.91 -3.94
CA THR A 23 -5.36 -5.31 -3.80
C THR A 23 -6.76 -5.59 -4.36
N VAL A 24 -7.71 -4.69 -4.13
CA VAL A 24 -9.10 -4.88 -4.59
C VAL A 24 -9.24 -4.62 -6.09
N TRP A 25 -8.42 -3.72 -6.65
CA TRP A 25 -8.58 -3.31 -8.04
C TRP A 25 -7.73 -4.09 -9.04
N ILE A 26 -6.72 -4.84 -8.61
CA ILE A 26 -5.91 -5.70 -9.50
C ILE A 26 -6.80 -6.61 -10.37
N PRO A 27 -7.75 -7.40 -9.84
CA PRO A 27 -8.60 -8.26 -10.68
C PRO A 27 -9.44 -7.46 -11.67
N THR A 28 -9.97 -6.31 -11.24
CA THR A 28 -10.79 -5.44 -12.09
C THR A 28 -10.01 -4.86 -13.26
N ILE A 29 -8.74 -4.51 -13.06
CA ILE A 29 -7.87 -4.01 -14.11
C ILE A 29 -7.63 -5.09 -15.18
N PHE A 30 -7.42 -6.34 -14.77
CA PHE A 30 -7.27 -7.46 -15.71
C PHE A 30 -8.55 -7.68 -16.54
N VAL A 31 -9.71 -7.67 -15.91
CA VAL A 31 -10.99 -7.82 -16.61
C VAL A 31 -11.23 -6.68 -17.60
N ASN A 32 -10.93 -5.44 -17.22
CA ASN A 32 -11.03 -4.27 -18.10
C ASN A 32 -10.03 -4.32 -19.29
N SER A 33 -8.94 -5.05 -19.15
CA SER A 33 -7.98 -5.30 -20.22
C SER A 33 -8.41 -6.44 -21.16
N GLY A 34 -9.62 -6.99 -21.00
CA GLY A 34 -10.18 -8.03 -21.86
C GLY A 34 -9.78 -9.45 -21.47
N ILE A 35 -9.23 -9.66 -20.28
CA ILE A 35 -8.85 -10.99 -19.76
C ILE A 35 -10.07 -11.63 -19.09
N ASP A 36 -10.31 -12.92 -19.34
CA ASP A 36 -11.36 -13.68 -18.70
C ASP A 36 -11.25 -13.63 -17.17
N VAL A 37 -12.39 -13.64 -16.49
CA VAL A 37 -12.47 -13.51 -15.03
C VAL A 37 -11.66 -14.60 -14.33
N ASP A 38 -11.76 -15.85 -14.77
CA ASP A 38 -11.04 -16.98 -14.16
C ASP A 38 -9.52 -16.82 -14.29
N LYS A 39 -9.05 -16.39 -15.46
CA LYS A 39 -7.63 -16.12 -15.71
C LYS A 39 -7.15 -14.90 -14.89
N SER A 40 -7.99 -13.90 -14.73
CA SER A 40 -7.72 -12.70 -13.92
C SER A 40 -7.52 -13.05 -12.44
N ILE A 41 -8.32 -13.96 -11.89
CA ILE A 41 -8.18 -14.44 -10.51
C ILE A 41 -6.87 -15.22 -10.34
N LEU A 42 -6.53 -16.11 -11.27
CA LEU A 42 -5.27 -16.85 -11.23
C LEU A 42 -4.05 -15.92 -11.30
N MET A 43 -4.07 -14.95 -12.21
CA MET A 43 -2.99 -13.96 -12.32
C MET A 43 -2.84 -13.13 -11.05
N THR A 44 -3.95 -12.74 -10.44
CA THR A 44 -3.94 -12.03 -9.15
C THR A 44 -3.34 -12.90 -8.04
N ALA A 45 -3.65 -14.19 -8.01
CA ALA A 45 -3.05 -15.12 -7.04
C ALA A 45 -1.53 -15.22 -7.21
N VAL A 46 -1.03 -15.24 -8.46
CA VAL A 46 0.42 -15.23 -8.74
C VAL A 46 1.06 -13.92 -8.26
N ILE A 47 0.42 -12.77 -8.52
CA ILE A 47 0.89 -11.46 -8.05
C ILE A 47 0.99 -11.43 -6.51
N MET A 48 0.04 -12.05 -5.81
CA MET A 48 0.03 -12.10 -4.34
C MET A 48 1.19 -12.91 -3.74
N ILE A 49 1.88 -13.75 -4.51
CA ILE A 49 3.12 -14.41 -4.05
C ILE A 49 4.21 -13.39 -3.71
N GLY A 50 4.18 -12.21 -4.34
CA GLY A 50 5.07 -11.10 -3.99
C GLY A 50 4.94 -10.62 -2.54
N ALA A 51 3.78 -10.80 -1.91
CA ALA A 51 3.53 -10.32 -0.55
C ALA A 51 4.39 -11.02 0.52
N PRO A 52 4.40 -12.36 0.66
CA PRO A 52 5.24 -13.03 1.65
C PRO A 52 6.74 -12.84 1.36
N VAL A 53 7.13 -12.78 0.08
CA VAL A 53 8.53 -12.53 -0.30
C VAL A 53 8.94 -11.11 0.11
N GLY A 54 8.07 -10.11 -0.12
CA GLY A 54 8.31 -8.72 0.28
C GLY A 54 8.45 -8.58 1.80
N ILE A 55 7.58 -9.21 2.58
CA ILE A 55 7.66 -9.19 4.05
C ILE A 55 8.96 -9.85 4.54
N PHE A 56 9.33 -10.99 3.96
CA PHE A 56 10.55 -11.72 4.35
C PHE A 56 11.81 -10.88 4.08
N ILE A 57 11.91 -10.29 2.90
CA ILE A 57 13.04 -9.42 2.55
C ILE A 57 13.04 -8.14 3.39
N ALA A 58 11.86 -7.55 3.66
CA ALA A 58 11.75 -6.42 4.57
C ALA A 58 12.35 -6.74 5.96
N ALA A 59 11.99 -7.89 6.52
CA ALA A 59 12.49 -8.32 7.84
C ALA A 59 14.01 -8.45 7.89
N LEU A 60 14.67 -8.81 6.78
CA LEU A 60 16.14 -8.91 6.71
C LEU A 60 16.83 -7.55 6.55
N ILE A 61 16.21 -6.60 5.88
CA ILE A 61 16.86 -5.35 5.43
C ILE A 61 16.54 -4.18 6.36
N ILE A 62 15.39 -4.21 7.03
CA ILE A 62 14.81 -3.06 7.75
C ILE A 62 15.71 -2.50 8.84
N ASP A 63 16.57 -3.33 9.45
CA ASP A 63 17.47 -2.91 10.53
C ASP A 63 18.75 -2.26 10.03
N HIS A 64 19.08 -2.39 8.74
CA HIS A 64 20.30 -1.84 8.14
C HIS A 64 20.16 -0.40 7.63
N PHE A 65 18.91 0.09 7.48
CA PHE A 65 18.64 1.41 6.93
C PHE A 65 18.01 2.35 7.96
N PRO A 66 18.30 3.66 7.91
CA PRO A 66 17.63 4.65 8.74
C PRO A 66 16.14 4.67 8.42
N ARG A 67 15.29 4.57 9.46
CA ARG A 67 13.83 4.39 9.37
C ARG A 67 13.15 5.38 8.41
N ARG A 68 13.53 6.66 8.46
CA ARG A 68 12.92 7.68 7.61
C ARG A 68 13.25 7.49 6.13
N LEU A 69 14.52 7.23 5.81
CA LEU A 69 14.94 7.02 4.42
C LEU A 69 14.31 5.75 3.84
N PHE A 70 14.24 4.68 4.60
CA PHE A 70 13.64 3.43 4.15
C PHE A 70 12.16 3.60 3.78
N GLY A 71 11.36 4.19 4.69
CA GLY A 71 9.94 4.44 4.44
C GLY A 71 9.71 5.36 3.24
N SER A 72 10.44 6.49 3.15
CA SER A 72 10.28 7.43 2.04
C SER A 72 10.70 6.84 0.69
N THR A 73 11.80 6.08 0.64
CA THR A 73 12.23 5.42 -0.59
C THR A 73 11.19 4.41 -1.09
N LEU A 74 10.62 3.61 -0.19
CA LEU A 74 9.56 2.67 -0.54
C LEU A 74 8.31 3.37 -1.09
N LEU A 75 7.88 4.47 -0.49
CA LEU A 75 6.73 5.24 -0.98
C LEU A 75 6.96 5.80 -2.38
N ILE A 76 8.15 6.35 -2.65
CA ILE A 76 8.51 6.86 -3.98
C ILE A 76 8.50 5.70 -5.00
N ILE A 77 9.08 4.55 -4.66
CA ILE A 77 9.09 3.38 -5.54
C ILE A 77 7.66 2.91 -5.84
N ILE A 78 6.80 2.82 -4.82
CA ILE A 78 5.39 2.41 -4.98
C ILE A 78 4.62 3.41 -5.87
N ALA A 79 4.82 4.71 -5.67
CA ALA A 79 4.17 5.74 -6.49
C ALA A 79 4.59 5.65 -7.97
N VAL A 80 5.90 5.50 -8.24
CA VAL A 80 6.43 5.33 -9.61
C VAL A 80 5.91 4.04 -10.24
N LEU A 81 5.95 2.92 -9.51
CA LEU A 81 5.44 1.64 -10.01
C LEU A 81 3.93 1.68 -10.26
N GLY A 82 3.15 2.34 -9.40
CA GLY A 82 1.72 2.55 -9.59
C GLY A 82 1.41 3.34 -10.87
N TYR A 83 2.18 4.39 -11.15
CA TYR A 83 2.06 5.15 -12.38
C TYR A 83 2.41 4.29 -13.61
N ILE A 84 3.53 3.57 -13.59
CA ILE A 84 3.93 2.66 -14.68
C ILE A 84 2.86 1.58 -14.88
N TYR A 85 2.35 0.99 -13.80
CA TYR A 85 1.31 -0.03 -13.83
C TYR A 85 0.02 0.48 -14.51
N SER A 86 -0.37 1.74 -14.27
CA SER A 86 -1.59 2.32 -14.84
C SER A 86 -1.57 2.50 -16.36
N ILE A 87 -0.39 2.52 -16.97
CA ILE A 87 -0.20 2.73 -18.42
C ILE A 87 -0.08 1.38 -19.17
N GLN A 88 0.12 0.27 -18.46
CA GLN A 88 0.33 -1.03 -19.09
C GLN A 88 -0.95 -1.58 -19.71
N THR A 89 -0.80 -2.13 -20.92
CA THR A 89 -1.90 -2.75 -21.68
C THR A 89 -1.65 -4.22 -21.99
N THR A 90 -0.40 -4.68 -21.84
CA THR A 90 -0.01 -6.05 -22.15
C THR A 90 -0.17 -6.95 -20.92
N GLU A 91 -0.80 -8.11 -21.05
CA GLU A 91 -1.06 -9.07 -19.95
C GLU A 91 0.19 -9.40 -19.13
N TRP A 92 1.30 -9.70 -19.80
CA TRP A 92 2.58 -10.04 -19.12
C TRP A 92 3.19 -8.86 -18.39
N ALA A 93 3.07 -7.65 -18.94
CA ALA A 93 3.56 -6.45 -18.27
C ALA A 93 2.75 -6.16 -17.00
N ILE A 94 1.42 -6.25 -17.08
CA ILE A 94 0.53 -6.07 -15.92
C ILE A 94 0.89 -7.09 -14.81
N LEU A 95 1.14 -8.36 -15.17
CA LEU A 95 1.53 -9.39 -14.21
C LEU A 95 2.87 -9.08 -13.53
N ILE A 96 3.91 -8.77 -14.30
CA ILE A 96 5.25 -8.52 -13.78
C ILE A 96 5.28 -7.25 -12.93
N TYR A 97 4.76 -6.13 -13.45
CA TYR A 97 4.71 -4.87 -12.69
C TYR A 97 3.80 -4.97 -11.47
N GLY A 98 2.68 -5.72 -11.56
CA GLY A 98 1.81 -6.00 -10.43
C GLY A 98 2.51 -6.78 -9.32
N LEU A 99 3.28 -7.81 -9.67
CA LEU A 99 4.06 -8.61 -8.71
C LEU A 99 5.11 -7.75 -8.01
N VAL A 100 5.87 -6.95 -8.77
CA VAL A 100 6.88 -6.04 -8.21
C VAL A 100 6.24 -4.97 -7.33
N MET A 101 5.09 -4.43 -7.73
CA MET A 101 4.35 -3.43 -6.95
C MET A 101 3.85 -4.01 -5.62
N ILE A 102 3.24 -5.21 -5.63
CA ILE A 102 2.80 -5.91 -4.41
C ILE A 102 3.99 -6.24 -3.51
N PHE A 103 5.11 -6.65 -4.05
CA PHE A 103 6.33 -6.89 -3.29
C PHE A 103 6.76 -5.65 -2.48
N PHE A 104 6.90 -4.49 -3.12
CA PHE A 104 7.29 -3.26 -2.43
C PHE A 104 6.20 -2.73 -1.50
N LEU A 105 4.94 -2.90 -1.86
CA LEU A 105 3.80 -2.51 -1.03
C LEU A 105 3.79 -3.30 0.30
N TYR A 106 3.93 -4.61 0.27
CA TYR A 106 3.96 -5.43 1.48
C TYR A 106 5.26 -5.24 2.29
N MET A 107 6.36 -4.91 1.63
CA MET A 107 7.57 -4.46 2.31
C MET A 107 7.31 -3.17 3.10
N TYR A 108 6.59 -2.21 2.53
CA TYR A 108 6.17 -0.99 3.23
C TYR A 108 5.16 -1.27 4.35
N VAL A 109 4.21 -2.17 4.14
CA VAL A 109 3.24 -2.60 5.17
C VAL A 109 3.96 -3.19 6.39
N CYS A 110 4.94 -4.05 6.17
CA CYS A 110 5.78 -4.62 7.24
C CYS A 110 6.53 -3.51 7.99
N PHE A 111 7.18 -2.61 7.27
CA PHE A 111 7.87 -1.46 7.85
C PHE A 111 6.93 -0.59 8.69
N ALA A 112 5.81 -0.14 8.14
CA ALA A 112 4.91 0.79 8.82
C ALA A 112 4.23 0.16 10.03
N SER A 113 3.66 -1.03 9.90
CA SER A 113 2.85 -1.66 10.94
C SER A 113 3.65 -2.36 12.03
N ALA A 114 4.73 -3.05 11.67
CA ALA A 114 5.50 -3.86 12.62
C ALA A 114 6.66 -3.10 13.29
N VAL A 115 7.22 -2.08 12.63
CA VAL A 115 8.41 -1.38 13.11
C VAL A 115 8.13 0.08 13.42
N TYR A 116 7.75 0.88 12.44
CA TYR A 116 7.66 2.33 12.58
C TYR A 116 6.60 2.75 13.62
N ILE A 117 5.39 2.22 13.54
CA ILE A 117 4.29 2.59 14.44
C ILE A 117 4.57 2.19 15.87
N PRO A 118 4.97 0.94 16.19
CA PRO A 118 5.32 0.58 17.57
C PRO A 118 6.47 1.40 18.15
N GLU A 119 7.46 1.82 17.36
CA GLU A 119 8.58 2.64 17.81
C GLU A 119 8.19 4.07 18.22
N LEU A 120 7.06 4.59 17.74
CA LEU A 120 6.56 5.91 18.13
C LEU A 120 6.14 5.99 19.61
N TRP A 121 5.90 4.84 20.26
CA TRP A 121 5.38 4.76 21.61
C TRP A 121 6.43 4.27 22.61
N PRO A 122 6.44 4.81 23.87
CA PRO A 122 7.24 4.25 24.94
C PRO A 122 6.78 2.81 25.24
N THR A 123 7.69 1.98 25.73
CA THR A 123 7.54 0.52 25.86
C THR A 123 6.22 0.10 26.54
N HIS A 124 5.82 0.82 27.61
CA HIS A 124 4.62 0.52 28.40
C HIS A 124 3.29 0.88 27.69
N LEU A 125 3.31 1.75 26.66
CA LEU A 125 2.13 2.14 25.87
C LEU A 125 2.14 1.58 24.45
N ARG A 126 3.21 0.87 24.05
CA ARG A 126 3.43 0.41 22.68
C ARG A 126 2.27 -0.41 22.13
N LEU A 127 1.80 -1.42 22.88
CA LEU A 127 0.69 -2.26 22.44
C LEU A 127 -0.65 -1.51 22.39
N ARG A 128 -0.93 -0.67 23.39
CA ARG A 128 -2.18 0.11 23.41
C ARG A 128 -2.20 1.18 22.32
N GLY A 129 -1.09 1.89 22.11
CA GLY A 129 -0.97 2.93 21.09
C GLY A 129 -1.06 2.36 19.69
N SER A 130 -0.29 1.32 19.35
CA SER A 130 -0.36 0.66 18.04
C SER A 130 -1.70 -0.03 17.81
N GLY A 131 -2.31 -0.66 18.81
CA GLY A 131 -3.64 -1.26 18.72
C GLY A 131 -4.72 -0.23 18.39
N PHE A 132 -4.73 0.92 19.09
CA PHE A 132 -5.67 2.01 18.81
C PHE A 132 -5.54 2.55 17.39
N VAL A 133 -4.31 2.85 16.95
CA VAL A 133 -4.06 3.39 15.60
C VAL A 133 -4.42 2.36 14.53
N ASN A 134 -4.14 1.07 14.74
CA ASN A 134 -4.57 0.00 13.84
C ASN A 134 -6.11 -0.10 13.75
N ALA A 135 -6.83 0.05 14.85
CA ALA A 135 -8.30 0.05 14.84
C ALA A 135 -8.84 1.20 13.99
N VAL A 136 -8.32 2.42 14.16
CA VAL A 136 -8.69 3.58 13.33
C VAL A 136 -8.38 3.34 11.86
N GLY A 137 -7.19 2.82 11.54
CA GLY A 137 -6.81 2.48 10.17
C GLY A 137 -7.72 1.44 9.52
N ARG A 138 -8.19 0.44 10.28
CA ARG A 138 -9.17 -0.56 9.80
C ARG A 138 -10.54 0.03 9.52
N ILE A 139 -11.00 0.96 10.34
CA ILE A 139 -12.27 1.66 10.08
C ILE A 139 -12.20 2.42 8.75
N VAL A 140 -11.12 3.16 8.50
CA VAL A 140 -10.93 3.86 7.22
C VAL A 140 -10.86 2.87 6.05
N ALA A 141 -10.19 1.73 6.23
CA ALA A 141 -10.07 0.69 5.21
C ALA A 141 -11.42 0.16 4.72
N VAL A 142 -12.44 0.09 5.58
CA VAL A 142 -13.81 -0.32 5.20
C VAL A 142 -14.44 0.66 4.20
N PHE A 143 -14.16 1.95 4.33
CA PHE A 143 -14.70 2.99 3.43
C PHE A 143 -13.86 3.19 2.17
N THR A 144 -12.62 2.73 2.15
CA THR A 144 -11.70 2.90 1.01
C THR A 144 -12.26 2.36 -0.32
N PRO A 145 -12.80 1.13 -0.42
CA PRO A 145 -13.34 0.63 -1.69
C PRO A 145 -14.47 1.48 -2.25
N TYR A 146 -15.33 2.03 -1.39
CA TYR A 146 -16.44 2.92 -1.81
C TYR A 146 -15.91 4.26 -2.34
N GLY A 147 -14.92 4.85 -1.67
CA GLY A 147 -14.26 6.07 -2.13
C GLY A 147 -13.55 5.89 -3.47
N VAL A 148 -12.84 4.79 -3.63
CA VAL A 148 -12.14 4.46 -4.87
C VAL A 148 -13.12 4.17 -6.00
N ALA A 149 -14.22 3.45 -5.75
CA ALA A 149 -15.28 3.22 -6.73
C ALA A 149 -15.86 4.55 -7.25
N ALA A 150 -16.16 5.49 -6.35
CA ALA A 150 -16.66 6.81 -6.72
C ALA A 150 -15.64 7.61 -7.56
N LEU A 151 -14.36 7.55 -7.21
CA LEU A 151 -13.29 8.21 -7.97
C LEU A 151 -13.12 7.61 -9.36
N LEU A 152 -13.19 6.28 -9.48
CA LEU A 152 -13.07 5.60 -10.78
C LEU A 152 -14.23 5.92 -11.72
N THR A 153 -15.45 5.99 -11.21
CA THR A 153 -16.63 6.31 -12.04
C THR A 153 -16.61 7.73 -12.58
N HIS A 154 -16.01 8.68 -11.85
CA HIS A 154 -16.02 10.09 -12.23
C HIS A 154 -14.72 10.55 -12.92
N TYR A 155 -13.55 9.99 -12.59
CA TYR A 155 -12.24 10.54 -12.97
C TYR A 155 -11.27 9.53 -13.61
N GLY A 156 -11.62 8.24 -13.68
CA GLY A 156 -10.79 7.21 -14.30
C GLY A 156 -9.64 6.70 -13.40
N SER A 157 -8.97 5.63 -13.86
CA SER A 157 -7.94 4.91 -13.11
C SER A 157 -6.68 5.74 -12.79
N ILE A 158 -6.27 6.60 -13.70
CA ILE A 158 -5.06 7.44 -13.52
C ILE A 158 -5.21 8.37 -12.32
N THR A 159 -6.40 8.96 -12.12
CA THR A 159 -6.66 9.88 -11.00
C THR A 159 -6.57 9.16 -9.66
N VAL A 160 -6.99 7.90 -9.59
CA VAL A 160 -6.86 7.09 -8.36
C VAL A 160 -5.40 6.93 -7.96
N PHE A 161 -4.52 6.58 -8.91
CA PHE A 161 -3.08 6.44 -8.64
C PHE A 161 -2.40 7.77 -8.28
N ILE A 162 -2.83 8.88 -8.89
CA ILE A 162 -2.33 10.23 -8.53
C ILE A 162 -2.74 10.58 -7.08
N VAL A 163 -4.00 10.36 -6.71
CA VAL A 163 -4.49 10.64 -5.34
C VAL A 163 -3.76 9.77 -4.32
N LEU A 164 -3.50 8.49 -4.62
CA LEU A 164 -2.69 7.62 -3.78
C LEU A 164 -1.25 8.14 -3.65
N GLY A 165 -0.61 8.49 -4.76
CA GLY A 165 0.76 9.01 -4.77
C GLY A 165 0.89 10.33 -4.00
N VAL A 166 -0.10 11.22 -4.09
CA VAL A 166 -0.14 12.47 -3.31
C VAL A 166 -0.37 12.19 -1.82
N GLY A 167 -1.26 11.24 -1.48
CA GLY A 167 -1.47 10.81 -0.10
C GLY A 167 -0.22 10.22 0.54
N ASP A 168 0.49 9.40 -0.22
CA ASP A 168 1.76 8.79 0.21
C ASP A 168 2.88 9.85 0.30
N ALA A 169 2.94 10.81 -0.63
CA ALA A 169 3.90 11.91 -0.59
C ALA A 169 3.68 12.85 0.61
N ALA A 170 2.44 13.07 1.02
CA ALA A 170 2.14 13.85 2.23
C ALA A 170 2.74 13.23 3.50
N ASN A 171 2.88 11.91 3.54
CA ASN A 171 3.54 11.20 4.65
C ASN A 171 5.07 11.32 4.65
N LEU A 172 5.68 11.73 3.52
CA LEU A 172 7.12 12.01 3.45
C LEU A 172 7.52 13.29 4.21
N LEU A 173 6.56 14.22 4.38
CA LEU A 173 6.78 15.51 5.02
C LEU A 173 6.58 15.51 6.55
N ILE A 174 6.09 14.40 7.11
CA ILE A 174 5.79 14.22 8.53
C ILE A 174 6.86 13.34 9.21
#